data_c364e3925db97fcae87dfc3ce2091cbe
#
_entry.id   c364e3925db97fcae87dfc3ce2091cbe
#
_cell.length_a   1.000
_cell.length_b   1.000
_cell.length_c   1.000
_cell.angle_alpha   90.00
_cell.angle_beta   90.00
_cell.angle_gamma   90.00
#
_symmetry.space_group_name_H-M   'P 1'
#
loop_
_entity.id
_entity.type
_entity.pdbx_description
1 polymer ?
#
loop_
_entity_poly.entity_id
_entity_poly.type
_entity_poly.pdbx_seq_one_letter_code
_entity_poly.pdbx_strand_id
1 'polypeptide(L)'
;MSRIEIMSTTSASAAFADAWNRAAAGETISPRIAFGSYAELFSALPESRFELLRHVVKQPRLSLSQLATRLGRESNILEVEVKALVDIGLLDQDAKGHLTAPYDEILIHADLTKAA
;
A
#
# COMPACT_ATOMS: atom_id res chain seq x y z
N MET A 1 -12.10 -10.13 -3.23
CA MET A 1 -10.83 -9.49 -3.65
C MET A 1 -10.74 -8.10 -3.04
N SER A 2 -9.66 -7.82 -2.34
CA SER A 2 -9.45 -6.53 -1.68
C SER A 2 -8.58 -5.63 -2.53
N ARG A 3 -8.97 -4.38 -2.67
CA ARG A 3 -8.24 -3.41 -3.49
C ARG A 3 -8.04 -2.11 -2.72
N ILE A 4 -6.89 -1.48 -2.90
CA ILE A 4 -6.63 -0.14 -2.42
C ILE A 4 -6.22 0.75 -3.58
N GLU A 5 -6.68 2.00 -3.58
CA GLU A 5 -6.32 3.00 -4.57
C GLU A 5 -5.29 3.95 -3.99
N ILE A 6 -4.24 4.23 -4.76
CA ILE A 6 -3.15 5.12 -4.35
C ILE A 6 -3.00 6.24 -5.37
N MET A 7 -2.84 7.47 -4.90
CA MET A 7 -2.82 8.65 -5.74
C MET A 7 -2.03 9.80 -5.10
N SER A 8 -1.72 10.84 -5.88
CA SER A 8 -1.17 12.07 -5.34
C SER A 8 -2.29 12.96 -4.79
N THR A 9 -1.95 13.93 -3.93
CA THR A 9 -2.96 14.85 -3.40
C THR A 9 -3.64 15.67 -4.48
N THR A 10 -2.96 15.97 -5.58
CA THR A 10 -3.55 16.68 -6.72
C THR A 10 -4.70 15.87 -7.32
N SER A 11 -4.50 14.59 -7.56
CA SER A 11 -5.55 13.69 -8.03
C SER A 11 -6.53 13.36 -6.91
N ALA A 12 -6.07 13.33 -5.66
CA ALA A 12 -6.87 12.95 -4.51
C ALA A 12 -8.02 13.93 -4.24
N SER A 13 -7.85 15.22 -4.51
CA SER A 13 -8.91 16.20 -4.28
C SER A 13 -10.18 15.85 -5.04
N ALA A 14 -10.05 15.53 -6.33
CA ALA A 14 -11.20 15.12 -7.14
C ALA A 14 -11.70 13.73 -6.71
N ALA A 15 -10.80 12.82 -6.36
CA ALA A 15 -11.19 11.49 -5.93
C ALA A 15 -11.95 11.50 -4.61
N PHE A 16 -11.57 12.38 -3.66
CA PHE A 16 -12.30 12.50 -2.40
C PHE A 16 -13.69 13.09 -2.61
N ALA A 17 -13.82 14.08 -3.49
CA ALA A 17 -15.13 14.65 -3.80
C ALA A 17 -16.05 13.61 -4.44
N ASP A 18 -15.53 12.82 -5.38
CA ASP A 18 -16.28 11.76 -6.02
C ASP A 18 -16.66 10.67 -5.01
N ALA A 19 -15.71 10.27 -4.14
CA ALA A 19 -15.96 9.27 -3.11
C ALA A 19 -17.04 9.75 -2.12
N TRP A 20 -16.99 11.02 -1.72
CA TRP A 20 -17.99 11.59 -0.84
C TRP A 20 -19.38 11.53 -1.48
N ASN A 21 -19.49 11.91 -2.75
CA ASN A 21 -20.75 11.85 -3.48
C ASN A 21 -21.28 10.43 -3.61
N ARG A 22 -20.41 9.47 -3.85
CA ARG A 22 -20.80 8.05 -3.92
C ARG A 22 -21.28 7.53 -2.56
N ALA A 23 -20.58 7.90 -1.50
CA ALA A 23 -20.97 7.51 -0.15
C ALA A 23 -22.34 8.08 0.21
N ALA A 24 -22.58 9.34 -0.15
CA ALA A 24 -23.88 9.97 0.07
C ALA A 24 -25.00 9.29 -0.73
N ALA A 25 -24.65 8.68 -1.86
CA ALA A 25 -25.60 7.90 -2.67
C ALA A 25 -25.74 6.44 -2.21
N GLY A 26 -25.00 6.03 -1.17
CA GLY A 26 -25.08 4.69 -0.62
C GLY A 26 -24.15 3.67 -1.29
N GLU A 27 -23.22 4.11 -2.12
CA GLU A 27 -22.26 3.22 -2.76
C GLU A 27 -21.10 2.85 -1.85
N THR A 28 -20.55 1.63 -2.05
CA THR A 28 -19.35 1.20 -1.36
C THR A 28 -18.13 1.82 -2.01
N ILE A 29 -17.21 2.33 -1.19
CA ILE A 29 -16.00 3.00 -1.66
C ILE A 29 -14.78 2.17 -1.28
N SER A 30 -13.83 2.02 -2.22
CA SER A 30 -12.55 1.37 -1.95
C SER A 30 -11.66 2.24 -1.05
N PRO A 31 -10.87 1.63 -0.15
CA PRO A 31 -9.88 2.38 0.63
C PRO A 31 -8.90 3.14 -0.27
N ARG A 32 -8.41 4.28 0.21
CA ARG A 32 -7.52 5.14 -0.55
C ARG A 32 -6.37 5.63 0.32
N ILE A 33 -5.21 5.79 -0.32
CA ILE A 33 -4.04 6.43 0.27
C ILE A 33 -3.61 7.57 -0.67
N ALA A 34 -3.36 8.75 -0.11
CA ALA A 34 -2.89 9.89 -0.89
C ALA A 34 -1.50 10.31 -0.43
N PHE A 35 -0.59 10.50 -1.40
CA PHE A 35 0.74 11.04 -1.15
C PHE A 35 0.78 12.51 -1.57
N GLY A 36 1.70 13.29 -1.00
CA GLY A 36 1.84 14.71 -1.34
C GLY A 36 2.23 14.97 -2.78
N SER A 37 2.96 14.04 -3.39
CA SER A 37 3.37 14.14 -4.79
C SER A 37 3.60 12.76 -5.36
N TYR A 38 3.72 12.66 -6.70
CA TYR A 38 4.09 11.41 -7.35
C TYR A 38 5.52 10.98 -6.97
N ALA A 39 6.41 11.93 -6.73
CA ALA A 39 7.76 11.62 -6.27
C ALA A 39 7.73 10.90 -4.92
N GLU A 40 6.91 11.37 -3.98
CA GLU A 40 6.74 10.71 -2.69
C GLU A 40 6.12 9.33 -2.84
N LEU A 41 5.12 9.21 -3.72
CA LEU A 41 4.45 7.94 -3.98
C LEU A 41 5.45 6.89 -4.47
N PHE A 42 6.21 7.22 -5.50
CA PHE A 42 7.16 6.26 -6.09
C PHE A 42 8.38 6.01 -5.22
N SER A 43 8.75 6.96 -4.35
CA SER A 43 9.78 6.73 -3.33
C SER A 43 9.30 5.75 -2.26
N ALA A 44 8.03 5.83 -1.88
CA ALA A 44 7.45 4.94 -0.88
C ALA A 44 7.23 3.53 -1.41
N LEU A 45 7.03 3.38 -2.73
CA LEU A 45 6.68 2.09 -3.36
C LEU A 45 7.62 1.72 -4.51
N PRO A 46 8.92 1.51 -4.23
CA PRO A 46 9.82 0.97 -5.25
C PRO A 46 9.51 -0.51 -5.50
N GLU A 47 10.03 -1.05 -6.59
CA GLU A 47 9.80 -2.45 -7.00
C GLU A 47 10.11 -3.44 -5.88
N SER A 48 11.14 -3.17 -5.08
CA SER A 48 11.51 -4.06 -3.97
C SER A 48 10.39 -4.22 -2.94
N ARG A 49 9.60 -3.19 -2.73
CA ARG A 49 8.46 -3.24 -1.80
C ARG A 49 7.27 -3.95 -2.41
N PHE A 50 7.05 -3.83 -3.71
CA PHE A 50 6.03 -4.62 -4.40
C PHE A 50 6.35 -6.11 -4.35
N GLU A 51 7.62 -6.47 -4.52
CA GLU A 51 8.06 -7.86 -4.40
C GLU A 51 7.77 -8.42 -3.01
N LEU A 52 8.08 -7.63 -1.98
CA LEU A 52 7.79 -7.98 -0.59
C LEU A 52 6.28 -8.22 -0.40
N LEU A 53 5.45 -7.29 -0.88
CA LEU A 53 4.00 -7.40 -0.77
C LEU A 53 3.47 -8.64 -1.48
N ARG A 54 3.98 -8.95 -2.67
CA ARG A 54 3.57 -10.15 -3.41
C ARG A 54 3.83 -11.43 -2.63
N HIS A 55 4.97 -11.51 -1.94
CA HIS A 55 5.28 -12.67 -1.11
C HIS A 55 4.30 -12.81 0.06
N VAL A 56 3.98 -11.70 0.73
CA VAL A 56 3.07 -11.73 1.88
C VAL A 56 1.64 -12.07 1.45
N VAL A 57 1.20 -11.56 0.30
CA VAL A 57 -0.14 -11.89 -0.23
C VAL A 57 -0.25 -13.39 -0.49
N LYS A 58 0.79 -13.99 -1.07
CA LYS A 58 0.79 -15.42 -1.40
C LYS A 58 0.90 -16.32 -0.19
N GLN A 59 1.61 -15.87 0.84
CA GLN A 59 1.79 -16.63 2.07
C GLN A 59 1.55 -15.74 3.28
N PRO A 60 0.29 -15.63 3.73
CA PRO A 60 -0.03 -14.85 4.92
C PRO A 60 0.57 -15.46 6.17
N ARG A 61 0.79 -14.63 7.18
CA ARG A 61 1.31 -15.02 8.50
C ARG A 61 2.78 -15.42 8.50
N LEU A 62 3.56 -14.92 7.53
CA LEU A 62 5.01 -15.06 7.58
C LEU A 62 5.58 -14.20 8.69
N SER A 63 6.59 -14.72 9.39
CA SER A 63 7.41 -13.91 10.30
C SER A 63 8.41 -13.09 9.49
N LEU A 64 8.98 -12.08 10.14
CA LEU A 64 10.03 -11.27 9.50
C LEU A 64 11.22 -12.15 9.08
N SER A 65 11.63 -13.09 9.94
CA SER A 65 12.73 -14.01 9.64
C SER A 65 12.45 -14.88 8.42
N GLN A 66 11.25 -15.43 8.33
CA GLN A 66 10.86 -16.26 7.20
C GLN A 66 10.85 -15.44 5.91
N LEU A 67 10.33 -14.22 5.97
CA LEU A 67 10.28 -13.35 4.80
C LEU A 67 11.70 -12.95 4.36
N ALA A 68 12.58 -12.64 5.30
CA ALA A 68 13.98 -12.31 5.01
C ALA A 68 14.68 -13.45 4.28
N THR A 69 14.47 -14.68 4.75
CA THR A 69 15.04 -15.88 4.12
C THR A 69 14.53 -16.05 2.69
N ARG A 70 13.21 -15.86 2.48
CA ARG A 70 12.60 -16.03 1.15
C ARG A 70 13.06 -14.98 0.16
N LEU A 71 13.26 -13.74 0.62
CA LEU A 71 13.68 -12.63 -0.23
C LEU A 71 15.20 -12.53 -0.38
N GLY A 72 15.95 -13.26 0.44
CA GLY A 72 17.41 -13.17 0.44
C GLY A 72 17.93 -11.82 0.91
N ARG A 73 17.23 -11.21 1.88
CA ARG A 73 17.58 -9.88 2.42
C ARG A 73 17.89 -9.98 3.91
N GLU A 74 18.71 -9.06 4.40
CA GLU A 74 19.01 -8.99 5.82
C GLU A 74 17.76 -8.55 6.61
N SER A 75 17.56 -9.16 7.79
CA SER A 75 16.38 -8.90 8.61
C SER A 75 16.27 -7.46 9.05
N ASN A 76 17.37 -6.81 9.39
CA ASN A 76 17.36 -5.42 9.85
C ASN A 76 16.97 -4.44 8.74
N ILE A 77 17.39 -4.71 7.51
CA ILE A 77 17.00 -3.89 6.34
C ILE A 77 15.53 -4.12 6.03
N LEU A 78 15.10 -5.37 6.05
CA LEU A 78 13.72 -5.74 5.77
C LEU A 78 12.77 -5.17 6.83
N GLU A 79 13.20 -5.11 8.08
CA GLU A 79 12.40 -4.55 9.17
C GLU A 79 12.03 -3.10 8.90
N VAL A 80 12.95 -2.30 8.37
CA VAL A 80 12.70 -0.90 8.00
C VAL A 80 11.64 -0.82 6.89
N GLU A 81 11.75 -1.67 5.88
CA GLU A 81 10.79 -1.69 4.77
C GLU A 81 9.41 -2.14 5.24
N VAL A 82 9.35 -3.17 6.08
CA VAL A 82 8.09 -3.66 6.64
C VAL A 82 7.42 -2.58 7.47
N LYS A 83 8.19 -1.91 8.34
CA LYS A 83 7.65 -0.85 9.17
C LYS A 83 7.07 0.30 8.34
N ALA A 84 7.77 0.69 7.28
CA ALA A 84 7.29 1.73 6.37
C ALA A 84 5.96 1.31 5.73
N LEU A 85 5.82 0.05 5.31
CA LEU A 85 4.60 -0.44 4.69
C LEU A 85 3.45 -0.56 5.71
N VAL A 86 3.76 -0.94 6.95
CA VAL A 86 2.75 -0.96 8.02
C VAL A 86 2.25 0.46 8.30
N ASP A 87 3.17 1.42 8.36
CA ASP A 87 2.83 2.81 8.66
C ASP A 87 1.89 3.42 7.61
N ILE A 88 2.04 3.05 6.35
CA ILE A 88 1.14 3.55 5.29
C ILE A 88 -0.09 2.69 5.08
N GLY A 89 -0.21 1.58 5.80
CA GLY A 89 -1.42 0.75 5.76
C GLY A 89 -1.44 -0.36 4.72
N LEU A 90 -0.30 -0.70 4.12
CA LEU A 90 -0.22 -1.77 3.10
C LEU A 90 0.17 -3.12 3.68
N LEU A 91 0.60 -3.17 4.93
CA LEU A 91 0.85 -4.39 5.67
C LEU A 91 0.28 -4.28 7.06
N ASP A 92 -0.14 -5.42 7.61
CA ASP A 92 -0.50 -5.56 9.00
C ASP A 92 0.48 -6.50 9.68
N GLN A 93 0.79 -6.23 10.94
CA GLN A 93 1.64 -7.08 11.76
C GLN A 93 0.91 -7.35 13.06
N ASP A 94 0.74 -8.63 13.41
CA ASP A 94 0.05 -9.00 14.65
C ASP A 94 0.99 -8.92 15.86
N ALA A 95 0.45 -9.20 17.05
CA ALA A 95 1.22 -9.14 18.30
C ALA A 95 2.39 -10.12 18.33
N LYS A 96 2.35 -11.17 17.53
CA LYS A 96 3.43 -12.16 17.41
C LYS A 96 4.43 -11.83 16.31
N GLY A 97 4.22 -10.73 15.60
CA GLY A 97 5.09 -10.30 14.51
C GLY A 97 4.81 -10.94 13.17
N HIS A 98 3.70 -11.66 13.03
CA HIS A 98 3.31 -12.26 11.75
C HIS A 98 2.73 -11.20 10.82
N LEU A 99 3.07 -11.29 9.54
CA LEU A 99 2.71 -10.31 8.54
C LEU A 99 1.52 -10.78 7.69
N THR A 100 0.60 -9.85 7.42
CA THR A 100 -0.51 -10.07 6.49
C THR A 100 -0.66 -8.84 5.60
N ALA A 101 -0.99 -9.06 4.34
CA ALA A 101 -1.31 -7.98 3.42
C ALA A 101 -2.84 -7.85 3.34
N PRO A 102 -3.41 -6.73 3.78
CA PRO A 102 -4.88 -6.56 3.78
C PRO A 102 -5.45 -6.40 2.38
N TYR A 103 -4.61 -6.09 1.38
CA TYR A 103 -5.05 -5.90 0.00
C TYR A 103 -4.28 -6.81 -0.94
N ASP A 104 -4.95 -7.41 -1.90
CA ASP A 104 -4.33 -8.24 -2.92
C ASP A 104 -4.15 -7.50 -4.25
N GLU A 105 -4.64 -6.27 -4.35
CA GLU A 105 -4.48 -5.43 -5.53
C GLU A 105 -4.25 -3.98 -5.15
N ILE A 106 -3.31 -3.33 -5.82
CA ILE A 106 -3.04 -1.91 -5.68
C ILE A 106 -3.30 -1.24 -7.01
N LEU A 107 -4.17 -0.23 -7.01
CA LEU A 107 -4.46 0.56 -8.20
C LEU A 107 -3.86 1.96 -8.02
N ILE A 108 -2.90 2.30 -8.88
CA ILE A 108 -2.23 3.60 -8.82
C ILE A 108 -2.82 4.52 -9.88
N HIS A 109 -3.32 5.67 -9.43
CA HIS A 109 -3.86 6.70 -10.32
C HIS A 109 -2.81 7.75 -10.59
N ALA A 110 -2.51 7.99 -11.87
CA ALA A 110 -1.64 9.08 -12.29
C ALA A 110 -2.40 9.94 -13.29
N ASP A 111 -2.77 11.14 -12.87
CA ASP A 111 -3.52 12.07 -13.72
C ASP A 111 -2.54 12.99 -14.45
N LEU A 112 -2.53 12.92 -15.78
CA LEU A 112 -1.63 13.71 -16.62
C LEU A 112 -2.27 14.99 -17.13
N THR A 113 -3.55 15.19 -16.86
CA THR A 113 -4.27 16.36 -17.35
C THR A 113 -4.34 17.49 -16.33
N LYS A 114 -4.04 17.22 -15.05
CA LYS A 114 -4.05 18.22 -13.99
C LYS A 114 -2.65 18.67 -13.66
N ALA A 115 -2.50 19.95 -13.37
CA ALA A 115 -1.23 20.50 -12.93
C ALA A 115 -0.84 19.88 -11.59
N ALA A 116 0.43 19.53 -11.46
CA ALA A 116 0.95 18.96 -10.23
C ALA A 116 1.03 20.04 -9.14
#